data_2992861a57de3820992efe433c2be199
#
_entry.id   2992861a57de3820992efe433c2be199
#
_cell.length_a   1.000
_cell.length_b   1.000
_cell.length_c   1.000
_cell.angle_alpha   90.00
_cell.angle_beta   90.00
_cell.angle_gamma   90.00
#
_symmetry.space_group_name_H-M   'P 1'
#
loop_
_entity.id
_entity.type
_entity.pdbx_description
1 polymer ?
#
loop_
_entity_poly.entity_id
_entity_poly.type
_entity_poly.pdbx_seq_one_letter_code
_entity_poly.pdbx_strand_id
1 'polypeptide(L)'
;PRMAAQECDCDFNTSGDTVFYNEYLEFYEQTYMKEPLEKRGVDKNLWVWESADYSRLYMVVADVARGDGKYYSAFHVIDIESNTQVAEYKGQIGTKEFGHLLVGIANEYNEALLVVENANIGWSTIQTILDRGYQNMYYSPKSDALNAESYFDKYQDKSKMVPGFTMSTRTRPMVIGKFAEYVSD
;
A
#
# COMPACT_ATOMS: atom_id res chain seq x y z
N PRO A 1 -30.36 2.62 -14.64
CA PRO A 1 -30.21 1.56 -13.66
C PRO A 1 -28.75 1.26 -13.28
N ARG A 2 -27.81 1.11 -14.26
CA ARG A 2 -26.38 0.84 -13.97
C ARG A 2 -25.67 1.99 -13.26
N MET A 3 -25.85 3.24 -13.71
CA MET A 3 -25.29 4.43 -13.06
C MET A 3 -25.81 4.62 -11.64
N ALA A 4 -27.09 4.32 -11.39
CA ALA A 4 -27.66 4.41 -10.04
C ALA A 4 -27.04 3.40 -9.07
N ALA A 5 -26.77 2.18 -9.51
CA ALA A 5 -26.09 1.17 -8.68
C ALA A 5 -24.65 1.59 -8.32
N GLN A 6 -23.90 2.15 -9.29
CA GLN A 6 -22.56 2.64 -9.04
C GLN A 6 -22.50 3.83 -8.06
N GLU A 7 -23.40 4.81 -8.23
CA GLU A 7 -23.34 6.06 -7.46
C GLU A 7 -24.07 5.98 -6.12
N CYS A 8 -25.15 5.19 -6.05
CA CYS A 8 -25.96 5.12 -4.84
C CYS A 8 -25.65 3.92 -3.95
N ASP A 9 -25.33 2.78 -4.55
CA ASP A 9 -25.10 1.52 -3.83
C ASP A 9 -23.61 1.15 -3.74
N CYS A 10 -22.72 1.96 -4.35
CA CYS A 10 -21.28 1.67 -4.47
C CYS A 10 -20.98 0.28 -5.06
N ASP A 11 -21.88 -0.24 -5.88
CA ASP A 11 -21.71 -1.54 -6.56
C ASP A 11 -20.93 -1.34 -7.86
N PHE A 12 -19.63 -1.56 -7.79
CA PHE A 12 -18.73 -1.50 -8.94
C PHE A 12 -18.76 -2.74 -9.81
N ASN A 13 -19.41 -3.82 -9.37
CA ASN A 13 -19.53 -5.08 -10.13
C ASN A 13 -20.45 -4.96 -11.35
N THR A 14 -21.27 -3.92 -11.41
CA THR A 14 -22.19 -3.69 -12.55
C THR A 14 -21.62 -2.76 -13.62
N SER A 15 -20.40 -2.18 -13.42
CA SER A 15 -19.77 -1.32 -14.42
C SER A 15 -19.00 -2.16 -15.44
N GLY A 16 -19.32 -1.99 -16.71
CA GLY A 16 -18.64 -2.69 -17.80
C GLY A 16 -17.19 -2.23 -18.06
N ASP A 17 -16.66 -1.25 -17.29
CA ASP A 17 -15.35 -0.62 -17.46
C ASP A 17 -14.44 -0.84 -16.24
N THR A 18 -14.59 -1.95 -15.53
CA THR A 18 -13.69 -2.31 -14.42
C THR A 18 -12.32 -2.76 -14.95
N VAL A 19 -11.25 -2.40 -14.24
CA VAL A 19 -9.88 -2.84 -14.56
C VAL A 19 -9.75 -4.37 -14.43
N PHE A 20 -10.52 -4.97 -13.53
CA PHE A 20 -10.55 -6.41 -13.29
C PHE A 20 -11.88 -6.99 -13.74
N TYR A 21 -11.86 -8.20 -14.27
CA TYR A 21 -13.07 -8.95 -14.55
C TYR A 21 -13.71 -9.39 -13.23
N ASN A 22 -15.03 -9.24 -13.12
CA ASN A 22 -15.77 -9.59 -11.90
C ASN A 22 -15.58 -11.05 -11.48
N GLU A 23 -15.47 -11.97 -12.45
CA GLU A 23 -15.23 -13.41 -12.20
C GLU A 23 -13.95 -13.67 -11.39
N TYR A 24 -12.87 -12.89 -11.60
CA TYR A 24 -11.65 -13.01 -10.80
C TYR A 24 -11.87 -12.48 -9.39
N LEU A 25 -12.55 -11.35 -9.25
CA LEU A 25 -12.85 -10.78 -7.93
C LEU A 25 -13.70 -11.72 -7.09
N GLU A 26 -14.77 -12.30 -7.68
CA GLU A 26 -15.61 -13.29 -7.02
C GLU A 26 -14.84 -14.57 -6.66
N PHE A 27 -13.94 -15.03 -7.53
CA PHE A 27 -13.09 -16.18 -7.25
C PHE A 27 -12.16 -15.93 -6.05
N TYR A 28 -11.48 -14.77 -6.00
CA TYR A 28 -10.61 -14.41 -4.90
C TYR A 28 -11.39 -14.22 -3.58
N GLU A 29 -12.56 -13.58 -3.65
CA GLU A 29 -13.43 -13.41 -2.50
C GLU A 29 -13.85 -14.76 -1.90
N GLN A 30 -14.31 -15.68 -2.72
CA GLN A 30 -14.78 -16.99 -2.26
C GLN A 30 -13.66 -17.92 -1.81
N THR A 31 -12.47 -17.79 -2.40
CA THR A 31 -11.37 -18.75 -2.20
C THR A 31 -10.42 -18.31 -1.10
N TYR A 32 -10.09 -17.01 -1.03
CA TYR A 32 -8.99 -16.51 -0.21
C TYR A 32 -9.42 -15.56 0.91
N MET A 33 -10.60 -14.96 0.83
CA MET A 33 -11.06 -14.05 1.88
C MET A 33 -11.30 -14.81 3.19
N LYS A 34 -10.69 -14.31 4.26
CA LYS A 34 -10.77 -14.92 5.61
C LYS A 34 -11.01 -13.84 6.65
N GLU A 35 -11.65 -14.21 7.75
CA GLU A 35 -11.70 -13.33 8.92
C GLU A 35 -10.31 -13.15 9.52
N PRO A 36 -9.94 -11.94 9.97
CA PRO A 36 -8.67 -11.71 10.62
C PRO A 36 -8.59 -12.43 11.97
N LEU A 37 -7.38 -12.85 12.35
CA LEU A 37 -7.12 -13.43 13.67
C LEU A 37 -7.41 -12.43 14.80
N GLU A 38 -7.09 -11.15 14.57
CA GLU A 38 -7.36 -10.09 15.53
C GLU A 38 -7.61 -8.74 14.84
N LYS A 39 -8.33 -7.87 15.55
CA LYS A 39 -8.60 -6.49 15.16
C LYS A 39 -8.09 -5.57 16.27
N ARG A 40 -7.05 -4.77 15.99
CA ARG A 40 -6.33 -3.91 16.94
C ARG A 40 -6.76 -2.45 16.83
N GLY A 41 -6.45 -1.70 17.87
CA GLY A 41 -6.75 -0.26 17.98
C GLY A 41 -8.12 0.03 18.58
N VAL A 42 -8.35 1.27 18.95
CA VAL A 42 -9.61 1.72 19.57
C VAL A 42 -10.80 1.48 18.63
N ASP A 43 -10.60 1.80 17.34
CA ASP A 43 -11.63 1.66 16.31
C ASP A 43 -11.60 0.29 15.62
N LYS A 44 -10.73 -0.63 16.09
CA LYS A 44 -10.55 -1.97 15.51
C LYS A 44 -10.26 -1.96 14.01
N ASN A 45 -9.53 -0.97 13.56
CA ASN A 45 -9.24 -0.68 12.15
C ASN A 45 -7.85 -1.15 11.67
N LEU A 46 -7.07 -1.79 12.53
CA LEU A 46 -5.89 -2.57 12.17
C LEU A 46 -6.25 -4.07 12.25
N TRP A 47 -6.35 -4.71 11.11
CA TRP A 47 -6.70 -6.11 10.98
C TRP A 47 -5.45 -6.94 10.72
N VAL A 48 -5.31 -8.05 11.44
CA VAL A 48 -4.15 -8.93 11.36
C VAL A 48 -4.62 -10.36 11.09
N TRP A 49 -4.17 -10.92 9.98
CA TRP A 49 -4.43 -12.31 9.58
C TRP A 49 -3.31 -13.25 9.98
N GLU A 50 -2.06 -12.76 9.94
CA GLU A 50 -0.89 -13.53 10.35
C GLU A 50 0.05 -12.66 11.19
N SER A 51 0.54 -13.20 12.31
CA SER A 51 1.57 -12.54 13.11
C SER A 51 2.90 -12.53 12.38
N ALA A 52 3.76 -11.57 12.72
CA ALA A 52 5.09 -11.50 12.13
C ALA A 52 5.93 -12.75 12.41
N ASP A 53 6.58 -13.26 11.39
CA ASP A 53 7.61 -14.29 11.46
C ASP A 53 8.96 -13.64 11.09
N TYR A 54 9.88 -13.59 12.04
CA TYR A 54 11.18 -12.93 11.86
C TYR A 54 12.15 -13.68 10.92
N SER A 55 11.75 -14.83 10.40
CA SER A 55 12.47 -15.53 9.31
C SER A 55 12.05 -15.06 7.92
N ARG A 56 10.94 -14.30 7.81
CA ARG A 56 10.36 -13.85 6.56
C ARG A 56 10.61 -12.38 6.26
N LEU A 57 10.46 -12.00 5.00
CA LEU A 57 10.56 -10.63 4.53
C LEU A 57 9.18 -10.05 4.24
N TYR A 58 8.97 -8.81 4.70
CA TYR A 58 7.70 -8.12 4.54
C TYR A 58 7.87 -6.77 3.85
N MET A 59 6.78 -6.32 3.24
CA MET A 59 6.64 -4.97 2.69
C MET A 59 5.38 -4.32 3.26
N VAL A 60 5.48 -3.07 3.70
CA VAL A 60 4.35 -2.23 4.09
C VAL A 60 4.12 -1.20 3.01
N VAL A 61 2.97 -1.24 2.35
CA VAL A 61 2.58 -0.28 1.30
C VAL A 61 1.50 0.63 1.85
N ALA A 62 1.72 1.95 1.79
CA ALA A 62 0.85 2.94 2.41
C ALA A 62 0.41 4.05 1.46
N ASP A 63 -0.89 4.35 1.50
CA ASP A 63 -1.53 5.53 0.93
C ASP A 63 -1.94 6.50 2.04
N VAL A 64 -1.62 7.79 1.85
CA VAL A 64 -1.72 8.81 2.89
C VAL A 64 -2.85 9.80 2.60
N ALA A 65 -3.79 9.93 3.53
CA ALA A 65 -4.81 10.97 3.53
C ALA A 65 -4.52 12.08 4.56
N ARG A 66 -5.24 13.19 4.45
CA ARG A 66 -5.06 14.36 5.34
C ARG A 66 -5.46 14.13 6.79
N GLY A 67 -6.35 13.16 7.04
CA GLY A 67 -6.91 12.94 8.36
C GLY A 67 -7.97 13.99 8.77
N ASP A 68 -8.49 14.76 7.80
CA ASP A 68 -9.47 15.83 8.01
C ASP A 68 -10.94 15.36 8.05
N GLY A 69 -11.14 14.05 8.14
CA GLY A 69 -12.45 13.42 8.25
C GLY A 69 -13.15 13.09 6.92
N LYS A 70 -12.53 13.40 5.75
CA LYS A 70 -13.09 13.08 4.43
C LYS A 70 -12.49 11.82 3.81
N TYR A 71 -11.21 11.61 4.04
CA TYR A 71 -10.45 10.53 3.42
C TYR A 71 -9.74 9.68 4.47
N TYR A 72 -9.46 8.43 4.10
CA TYR A 72 -8.80 7.46 4.96
C TYR A 72 -7.36 7.25 4.52
N SER A 73 -6.44 7.24 5.47
CA SER A 73 -5.12 6.64 5.26
C SER A 73 -5.24 5.13 5.36
N ALA A 74 -4.51 4.41 4.53
CA ALA A 74 -4.52 2.95 4.52
C ALA A 74 -3.11 2.40 4.33
N PHE A 75 -2.86 1.21 4.86
CA PHE A 75 -1.70 0.42 4.51
C PHE A 75 -2.03 -1.08 4.45
N HIS A 76 -1.23 -1.80 3.69
CA HIS A 76 -1.22 -3.26 3.65
C HIS A 76 0.17 -3.78 3.99
N VAL A 77 0.23 -4.83 4.80
CA VAL A 77 1.45 -5.59 5.05
C VAL A 77 1.42 -6.85 4.21
N ILE A 78 2.41 -7.02 3.36
CA ILE A 78 2.53 -8.13 2.43
C ILE A 78 3.74 -8.98 2.82
N ASP A 79 3.54 -10.27 3.00
CA ASP A 79 4.62 -11.26 3.00
C ASP A 79 5.13 -11.41 1.57
N ILE A 80 6.40 -11.04 1.33
CA ILE A 80 6.98 -10.99 -0.03
C ILE A 80 7.18 -12.40 -0.59
N GLU A 81 7.44 -13.39 0.26
CA GLU A 81 7.72 -14.75 -0.19
C GLU A 81 6.45 -15.49 -0.66
N SER A 82 5.35 -15.30 0.07
CA SER A 82 4.06 -15.93 -0.25
C SER A 82 3.13 -15.05 -1.08
N ASN A 83 3.48 -13.78 -1.31
CA ASN A 83 2.60 -12.76 -1.91
C ASN A 83 1.24 -12.63 -1.19
N THR A 84 1.23 -12.81 0.12
CA THR A 84 0.00 -12.82 0.92
C THR A 84 -0.12 -11.55 1.76
N GLN A 85 -1.29 -10.93 1.77
CA GLN A 85 -1.60 -9.86 2.70
C GLN A 85 -1.80 -10.44 4.10
N VAL A 86 -0.96 -10.00 5.06
CA VAL A 86 -0.94 -10.51 6.44
C VAL A 86 -1.52 -9.52 7.44
N ALA A 87 -1.55 -8.24 7.10
CA ALA A 87 -2.26 -7.21 7.88
C ALA A 87 -2.69 -6.05 7.01
N GLU A 88 -3.71 -5.32 7.48
CA GLU A 88 -4.14 -4.05 6.86
C GLU A 88 -4.64 -3.06 7.90
N TYR A 89 -4.59 -1.80 7.53
CA TYR A 89 -5.17 -0.70 8.29
C TYR A 89 -5.92 0.24 7.36
N LYS A 90 -7.07 0.73 7.83
CA LYS A 90 -7.79 1.82 7.18
C LYS A 90 -8.41 2.71 8.25
N GLY A 91 -7.99 3.98 8.30
CA GLY A 91 -8.48 4.88 9.34
C GLY A 91 -8.30 6.36 9.01
N GLN A 92 -9.05 7.19 9.73
CA GLN A 92 -8.90 8.65 9.71
C GLN A 92 -7.88 9.03 10.77
N ILE A 93 -6.67 9.35 10.36
CA ILE A 93 -5.53 9.63 11.24
C ILE A 93 -4.70 10.78 10.67
N GLY A 94 -4.13 11.61 11.53
CA GLY A 94 -3.20 12.67 11.10
C GLY A 94 -1.93 12.09 10.47
N THR A 95 -1.32 12.85 9.57
CA THR A 95 -0.13 12.38 8.82
C THR A 95 1.06 12.03 9.71
N LYS A 96 1.25 12.76 10.81
CA LYS A 96 2.30 12.52 11.77
C LYS A 96 2.07 11.22 12.56
N GLU A 97 0.85 11.06 13.08
CA GLU A 97 0.42 9.86 13.82
C GLU A 97 0.47 8.64 12.91
N PHE A 98 0.09 8.80 11.63
CA PHE A 98 0.22 7.73 10.65
C PHE A 98 1.66 7.34 10.38
N GLY A 99 2.59 8.30 10.31
CA GLY A 99 4.03 8.02 10.23
C GLY A 99 4.54 7.21 11.42
N HIS A 100 4.10 7.52 12.64
CA HIS A 100 4.43 6.73 13.83
C HIS A 100 3.87 5.31 13.78
N LEU A 101 2.63 5.17 13.33
CA LEU A 101 1.99 3.86 13.15
C LEU A 101 2.72 3.01 12.10
N LEU A 102 3.10 3.60 10.98
CA LEU A 102 3.85 2.91 9.91
C LEU A 102 5.22 2.41 10.39
N VAL A 103 5.96 3.21 11.14
CA VAL A 103 7.22 2.76 11.74
C VAL A 103 6.99 1.63 12.74
N GLY A 104 5.93 1.73 13.56
CA GLY A 104 5.57 0.69 14.53
C GLY A 104 5.30 -0.66 13.86
N ILE A 105 4.42 -0.67 12.86
CA ILE A 105 4.06 -1.89 12.14
C ILE A 105 5.22 -2.45 11.31
N ALA A 106 6.01 -1.61 10.68
CA ALA A 106 7.16 -2.04 9.91
C ALA A 106 8.23 -2.71 10.80
N ASN A 107 8.48 -2.18 12.01
CA ASN A 107 9.36 -2.82 12.99
C ASN A 107 8.79 -4.14 13.49
N GLU A 108 7.48 -4.22 13.75
CA GLU A 108 6.82 -5.45 14.17
C GLU A 108 6.98 -6.55 13.12
N TYR A 109 6.85 -6.20 11.83
CA TYR A 109 7.01 -7.14 10.72
C TYR A 109 8.45 -7.19 10.19
N ASN A 110 9.39 -7.48 11.08
CA ASN A 110 10.79 -7.76 10.78
C ASN A 110 11.51 -6.66 9.99
N GLU A 111 11.36 -5.41 10.42
CA GLU A 111 11.92 -4.24 9.73
C GLU A 111 11.51 -4.18 8.25
N ALA A 112 10.21 -4.36 7.98
CA ALA A 112 9.62 -4.45 6.65
C ALA A 112 10.04 -3.28 5.74
N LEU A 113 10.18 -3.55 4.43
CA LEU A 113 10.37 -2.48 3.45
C LEU A 113 9.14 -1.55 3.45
N LEU A 114 9.34 -0.29 3.81
CA LEU A 114 8.27 0.69 3.91
C LEU A 114 8.15 1.51 2.62
N VAL A 115 7.03 1.32 1.91
CA VAL A 115 6.69 1.99 0.65
C VAL A 115 5.54 2.95 0.91
N VAL A 116 5.81 4.25 0.88
CA VAL A 116 4.79 5.29 1.10
C VAL A 116 4.67 6.13 -0.15
N GLU A 117 3.44 6.38 -0.64
CA GLU A 117 3.24 7.30 -1.75
C GLU A 117 3.67 8.71 -1.35
N ASN A 118 4.57 9.31 -2.14
CA ASN A 118 5.17 10.61 -1.83
C ASN A 118 4.47 11.80 -2.48
N ALA A 119 3.30 11.59 -3.09
CA ALA A 119 2.51 12.68 -3.66
C ALA A 119 1.93 13.59 -2.57
N ASN A 120 1.98 14.90 -2.80
CA ASN A 120 1.32 15.94 -1.98
C ASN A 120 1.50 15.76 -0.46
N ILE A 121 0.46 15.20 0.19
CA ILE A 121 0.36 15.06 1.64
C ILE A 121 1.29 13.95 2.20
N GLY A 122 1.68 12.98 1.41
CA GLY A 122 2.55 11.87 1.78
C GLY A 122 3.91 12.33 2.34
N TRP A 123 4.39 13.51 1.90
CA TRP A 123 5.64 14.07 2.40
C TRP A 123 5.67 14.31 3.90
N SER A 124 4.56 14.73 4.50
CA SER A 124 4.48 14.95 5.95
C SER A 124 4.66 13.65 6.74
N THR A 125 4.06 12.57 6.24
CA THR A 125 4.22 11.22 6.81
C THR A 125 5.63 10.70 6.62
N ILE A 126 6.20 10.85 5.41
CA ILE A 126 7.57 10.46 5.10
C ILE A 126 8.58 11.20 5.99
N GLN A 127 8.39 12.51 6.18
CA GLN A 127 9.28 13.27 7.08
C GLN A 127 9.26 12.70 8.50
N THR A 128 8.10 12.36 9.03
CA THR A 128 7.99 11.73 10.36
C THR A 128 8.73 10.39 10.43
N ILE A 129 8.65 9.57 9.36
CA ILE A 129 9.35 8.28 9.27
C ILE A 129 10.87 8.50 9.29
N LEU A 130 11.36 9.47 8.51
CA LEU A 130 12.78 9.83 8.44
C LEU A 130 13.29 10.39 9.79
N ASP A 131 12.52 11.26 10.44
CA ASP A 131 12.85 11.84 11.76
C ASP A 131 12.95 10.76 12.85
N ARG A 132 12.23 9.66 12.71
CA ARG A 132 12.34 8.47 13.56
C ARG A 132 13.52 7.57 13.22
N GLY A 133 14.26 7.88 12.17
CA GLY A 133 15.46 7.13 11.76
C GLY A 133 15.17 5.76 11.16
N TYR A 134 13.96 5.53 10.61
CA TYR A 134 13.65 4.27 9.97
C TYR A 134 14.49 4.08 8.70
N GLN A 135 15.24 2.97 8.61
CA GLN A 135 16.26 2.78 7.58
C GLN A 135 15.75 2.07 6.32
N ASN A 136 14.81 1.12 6.46
CA ASN A 136 14.36 0.27 5.36
C ASN A 136 13.17 0.90 4.62
N MET A 137 13.39 2.07 4.03
CA MET A 137 12.40 2.82 3.27
C MET A 137 12.69 2.74 1.78
N TYR A 138 11.64 2.62 0.97
CA TYR A 138 11.71 2.67 -0.49
C TYR A 138 12.03 4.08 -0.99
N TYR A 139 12.83 4.17 -2.04
CA TYR A 139 13.19 5.43 -2.70
C TYR A 139 12.90 5.35 -4.20
N SER A 140 12.26 6.36 -4.75
CA SER A 140 12.04 6.52 -6.19
C SER A 140 13.14 7.37 -6.83
N PRO A 141 13.50 7.13 -8.11
CA PRO A 141 14.38 8.01 -8.87
C PRO A 141 13.78 9.41 -9.05
N LYS A 142 14.62 10.46 -9.02
CA LYS A 142 14.20 11.88 -9.25
C LYS A 142 13.79 12.16 -10.70
N SER A 143 14.26 11.38 -11.65
CA SER A 143 13.96 11.58 -13.07
C SER A 143 13.12 10.44 -13.62
N ASP A 144 12.20 10.77 -14.54
CA ASP A 144 11.38 9.80 -15.29
C ASP A 144 12.19 8.92 -16.26
N ALA A 145 13.52 9.05 -16.30
CA ALA A 145 14.40 8.20 -17.07
C ALA A 145 14.55 6.82 -16.41
N LEU A 146 13.41 6.14 -16.27
CA LEU A 146 13.34 4.79 -15.76
C LEU A 146 13.68 3.78 -16.86
N ASN A 147 14.91 3.34 -16.88
CA ASN A 147 15.21 2.01 -17.37
C ASN A 147 14.88 1.04 -16.23
N ALA A 148 14.11 -0.02 -16.53
CA ALA A 148 13.73 -1.04 -15.54
C ALA A 148 14.95 -1.63 -14.80
N GLU A 149 16.11 -1.62 -15.42
CA GLU A 149 17.40 -2.03 -14.85
C GLU A 149 17.85 -1.16 -13.67
N SER A 150 17.46 0.12 -13.63
CA SER A 150 17.86 1.04 -12.56
C SER A 150 17.17 0.81 -11.21
N TYR A 151 16.07 0.07 -11.17
CA TYR A 151 15.38 -0.27 -9.91
C TYR A 151 16.14 -1.30 -9.06
N PHE A 152 17.00 -2.10 -9.67
CA PHE A 152 17.71 -3.20 -9.00
C PHE A 152 19.15 -2.86 -8.63
N ASP A 153 19.61 -1.66 -8.98
CA ASP A 153 20.99 -1.26 -8.67
C ASP A 153 21.10 -0.85 -7.18
N LYS A 154 21.61 -1.76 -6.35
CA LYS A 154 21.86 -1.56 -4.91
C LYS A 154 22.84 -0.40 -4.60
N TYR A 155 23.51 0.12 -5.61
CA TYR A 155 24.52 1.19 -5.50
C TYR A 155 24.02 2.54 -6.01
N GLN A 156 22.72 2.73 -6.19
CA GLN A 156 22.18 4.01 -6.63
C GLN A 156 22.54 5.13 -5.65
N ASP A 157 23.09 6.19 -6.22
CA ASP A 157 23.38 7.42 -5.50
C ASP A 157 22.08 8.01 -4.91
N LYS A 158 21.94 7.93 -3.58
CA LYS A 158 20.75 8.44 -2.86
C LYS A 158 20.50 9.93 -3.13
N SER A 159 21.51 10.69 -3.59
CA SER A 159 21.32 12.09 -3.98
C SER A 159 20.40 12.27 -5.20
N LYS A 160 20.27 11.22 -6.03
CA LYS A 160 19.41 11.18 -7.22
C LYS A 160 18.04 10.54 -6.95
N MET A 161 17.75 10.20 -5.72
CA MET A 161 16.52 9.53 -5.31
C MET A 161 15.68 10.41 -4.37
N VAL A 162 14.40 10.11 -4.31
CA VAL A 162 13.45 10.72 -3.34
C VAL A 162 12.82 9.63 -2.50
N PRO A 163 12.66 9.84 -1.19
CA PRO A 163 12.01 8.84 -0.34
C PRO A 163 10.54 8.65 -0.74
N GLY A 164 10.09 7.40 -0.63
CA GLY A 164 8.74 7.00 -0.99
C GLY A 164 8.57 6.63 -2.46
N PHE A 165 7.38 6.17 -2.80
CA PHE A 165 7.00 5.79 -4.16
C PHE A 165 6.36 6.98 -4.88
N THR A 166 6.89 7.33 -6.06
CA THR A 166 6.34 8.41 -6.89
C THR A 166 5.34 7.84 -7.89
N MET A 167 4.05 8.07 -7.63
CA MET A 167 2.99 7.80 -8.59
C MET A 167 2.90 8.95 -9.59
N SER A 168 3.17 8.67 -10.86
CA SER A 168 3.12 9.64 -11.96
C SER A 168 2.09 9.23 -13.01
N THR A 169 1.79 10.11 -13.95
CA THR A 169 0.95 9.79 -15.11
C THR A 169 1.52 8.67 -15.96
N ARG A 170 2.83 8.42 -15.90
CA ARG A 170 3.52 7.34 -16.60
C ARG A 170 3.51 6.03 -15.78
N THR A 171 3.82 6.09 -14.49
CA THR A 171 3.94 4.90 -13.65
C THR A 171 2.58 4.30 -13.29
N ARG A 172 1.55 5.14 -13.14
CA ARG A 172 0.20 4.68 -12.76
C ARG A 172 -0.40 3.65 -13.72
N PRO A 173 -0.45 3.87 -15.05
CA PRO A 173 -0.96 2.87 -15.99
C PRO A 173 -0.13 1.57 -15.98
N MET A 174 1.19 1.67 -15.81
CA MET A 174 2.07 0.49 -15.74
C MET A 174 1.79 -0.36 -14.49
N VAL A 175 1.63 0.27 -13.33
CA VAL A 175 1.31 -0.44 -12.07
C VAL A 175 -0.05 -1.10 -12.17
N ILE A 176 -1.07 -0.38 -12.65
CA ILE A 176 -2.43 -0.91 -12.82
C ILE A 176 -2.43 -2.08 -13.82
N GLY A 177 -1.77 -1.94 -14.97
CA GLY A 177 -1.69 -2.98 -15.98
C GLY A 177 -1.00 -4.26 -15.45
N LYS A 178 0.15 -4.11 -14.78
CA LYS A 178 0.84 -5.26 -14.16
C LYS A 178 0.02 -5.93 -13.05
N PHE A 179 -0.71 -5.13 -12.28
CA PHE A 179 -1.58 -5.70 -11.25
C PHE A 179 -2.78 -6.43 -11.87
N ALA A 180 -3.34 -5.91 -12.96
CA ALA A 180 -4.40 -6.60 -13.70
C ALA A 180 -3.94 -7.94 -14.30
N GLU A 181 -2.73 -7.99 -14.87
CA GLU A 181 -2.10 -9.23 -15.33
C GLU A 181 -1.96 -10.23 -14.17
N TYR A 182 -1.42 -9.79 -13.04
CA TYR A 182 -1.22 -10.63 -11.86
C TYR A 182 -2.52 -11.21 -11.27
N VAL A 183 -3.62 -10.46 -11.33
CA VAL A 183 -4.93 -10.91 -10.84
C VAL A 183 -5.59 -11.91 -11.80
N SER A 184 -5.24 -11.89 -13.10
CA SER A 184 -5.81 -12.75 -14.13
C SER A 184 -5.07 -14.08 -14.37
N ASP A 185 -3.82 -14.19 -13.86
CA ASP A 185 -2.98 -15.40 -13.94
C ASP A 185 -3.28 -16.38 -12.78
#